data_a2ed56250f04218f40d8d2d615b07c7d
#
_entry.id   a2ed56250f04218f40d8d2d615b07c7d
#
_cell.length_a   1.000
_cell.length_b   1.000
_cell.length_c   1.000
_cell.angle_alpha   90.00
_cell.angle_beta   90.00
_cell.angle_gamma   90.00
#
_symmetry.space_group_name_H-M   'P 1'
#
loop_
_entity.id
_entity.type
_entity.pdbx_description
1 polymer ?
#
loop_
_entity_poly.entity_id
_entity_poly.type
_entity_poly.pdbx_seq_one_letter_code
_entity_poly.pdbx_strand_id
1 'polypeptide(L)'
;MMGDDGAGPYLYQLLSENPLPNWTALDGGSAPENVAHIVRELNPKLLLIFDAADMELVPGKIRIIEKDAIAEMFFMSTHNMPLNFLIEQLEQDIEKIVFVGLQPDLVSFGFPMTDTVKDSVQFMYDFLKDGRDLVEIPVL
;
A
#
# COMPACT_ATOMS: atom_id res chain seq x y z
N MET A 1 -2.56 -6.38 -17.76
CA MET A 1 -3.08 -6.52 -16.39
C MET A 1 -2.00 -7.12 -15.51
N MET A 2 -1.95 -6.71 -14.27
CA MET A 2 -0.87 -7.04 -13.34
C MET A 2 -1.27 -8.14 -12.34
N GLY A 3 -2.45 -8.74 -12.50
CA GLY A 3 -2.97 -9.68 -11.51
C GLY A 3 -3.11 -9.00 -10.15
N ASP A 4 -2.87 -9.73 -9.07
CA ASP A 4 -3.02 -9.21 -7.71
C ASP A 4 -1.92 -8.22 -7.33
N ASP A 5 -0.85 -8.13 -8.13
CA ASP A 5 0.19 -7.12 -7.97
C ASP A 5 -0.36 -5.71 -8.22
N GLY A 6 -1.50 -5.60 -8.89
CA GLY A 6 -2.19 -4.34 -9.11
C GLY A 6 -3.01 -3.83 -7.94
N ALA A 7 -2.92 -4.45 -6.76
CA ALA A 7 -3.74 -4.04 -5.59
C ALA A 7 -3.51 -2.59 -5.19
N GLY A 8 -2.25 -2.15 -5.12
CA GLY A 8 -1.93 -0.77 -4.80
C GLY A 8 -2.51 0.22 -5.82
N PRO A 9 -2.22 0.05 -7.11
CA PRO A 9 -2.83 0.88 -8.16
C PRO A 9 -4.36 0.87 -8.14
N TYR A 10 -5.00 -0.24 -7.79
CA TYR A 10 -6.44 -0.32 -7.71
C TYR A 10 -7.01 0.54 -6.56
N LEU A 11 -6.35 0.51 -5.40
CA LEU A 11 -6.75 1.39 -4.30
C LEU A 11 -6.60 2.86 -4.69
N TYR A 12 -5.50 3.18 -5.37
CA TYR A 12 -5.28 4.53 -5.89
C TYR A 12 -6.43 4.95 -6.83
N GLN A 13 -6.85 4.04 -7.71
CA GLN A 13 -7.95 4.30 -8.63
C GLN A 13 -9.25 4.59 -7.88
N LEU A 14 -9.59 3.78 -6.87
CA LEU A 14 -10.80 4.00 -6.07
C LEU A 14 -10.78 5.36 -5.38
N LEU A 15 -9.64 5.73 -4.81
CA LEU A 15 -9.48 7.01 -4.14
C LEU A 15 -9.51 8.19 -5.11
N SER A 16 -9.06 7.99 -6.35
CA SER A 16 -9.11 9.02 -7.38
C SER A 16 -10.53 9.26 -7.88
N GLU A 17 -11.30 8.19 -8.04
CA GLU A 17 -12.69 8.26 -8.51
C GLU A 17 -13.62 8.79 -7.42
N ASN A 18 -13.36 8.46 -6.18
CA ASN A 18 -14.18 8.86 -5.03
C ASN A 18 -13.27 9.36 -3.90
N PRO A 19 -12.75 10.58 -4.02
CA PRO A 19 -11.81 11.11 -3.02
C PRO A 19 -12.40 11.16 -1.63
N LEU A 20 -11.58 10.86 -0.64
CA LEU A 20 -11.97 10.91 0.77
C LEU A 20 -11.42 12.17 1.42
N PRO A 21 -12.20 12.84 2.30
CA PRO A 21 -11.71 13.98 3.06
C PRO A 21 -10.47 13.58 3.87
N ASN A 22 -9.52 14.48 3.96
CA ASN A 22 -8.28 14.31 4.75
C ASN A 22 -7.30 13.27 4.19
N TRP A 23 -7.58 12.68 3.04
CA TRP A 23 -6.67 11.76 2.38
C TRP A 23 -6.26 12.29 1.01
N THR A 24 -4.98 12.19 0.71
CA THR A 24 -4.44 12.46 -0.63
C THR A 24 -3.83 11.18 -1.15
N ALA A 25 -4.29 10.73 -2.32
CA ALA A 25 -3.78 9.51 -2.93
C ALA A 25 -2.63 9.85 -3.89
N LEU A 26 -1.58 9.05 -3.83
CA LEU A 26 -0.44 9.16 -4.74
C LEU A 26 -0.19 7.81 -5.41
N ASP A 27 0.11 7.86 -6.70
CA ASP A 27 0.51 6.67 -7.43
C ASP A 27 2.00 6.38 -7.14
N GLY A 28 2.26 5.31 -6.41
CA GLY A 28 3.61 4.90 -6.04
C GLY A 28 4.41 4.29 -7.19
N GLY A 29 3.81 4.16 -8.39
CA GLY A 29 4.50 3.63 -9.56
C GLY A 29 5.52 4.58 -10.18
N SER A 30 5.56 5.83 -9.72
CA SER A 30 6.55 6.80 -10.16
C SER A 30 7.92 6.51 -9.54
N ALA A 31 8.96 7.18 -10.04
CA ALA A 31 10.29 7.05 -9.48
C ALA A 31 10.26 7.41 -7.97
N PRO A 32 10.98 6.64 -7.13
CA PRO A 32 10.96 6.87 -5.68
C PRO A 32 11.29 8.29 -5.27
N GLU A 33 12.23 8.93 -5.94
CA GLU A 33 12.62 10.30 -5.64
C GLU A 33 11.48 11.28 -5.89
N ASN A 34 10.64 11.04 -6.91
CA ASN A 34 9.49 11.89 -7.19
C ASN A 34 8.42 11.71 -6.10
N VAL A 35 8.19 10.48 -5.68
CA VAL A 35 7.23 10.19 -4.61
C VAL A 35 7.67 10.86 -3.31
N ALA A 36 8.94 10.71 -2.95
CA ALA A 36 9.48 11.32 -1.73
C ALA A 36 9.32 12.84 -1.75
N HIS A 37 9.61 13.46 -2.89
CA HIS A 37 9.50 14.91 -3.05
C HIS A 37 8.05 15.39 -2.82
N ILE A 38 7.09 14.72 -3.43
CA ILE A 38 5.67 15.07 -3.29
C ILE A 38 5.20 14.88 -1.84
N VAL A 39 5.60 13.78 -1.21
CA VAL A 39 5.23 13.51 0.17
C VAL A 39 5.77 14.60 1.10
N ARG A 40 7.03 15.03 0.91
CA ARG A 40 7.61 16.10 1.72
C ARG A 40 6.85 17.42 1.53
N GLU A 41 6.47 17.73 0.29
CA GLU A 41 5.69 18.95 0.02
C GLU A 41 4.33 18.92 0.71
N LEU A 42 3.66 17.77 0.70
CA LEU A 42 2.37 17.60 1.36
C LEU A 42 2.51 17.63 2.88
N ASN A 43 3.65 17.22 3.40
CA ASN A 43 3.94 17.16 4.83
C ASN A 43 2.81 16.52 5.65
N PRO A 44 2.43 15.28 5.34
CA PRO A 44 1.32 14.63 6.04
C PRO A 44 1.72 14.21 7.45
N LYS A 45 0.74 14.09 8.33
CA LYS A 45 0.96 13.53 9.66
C LYS A 45 1.12 12.02 9.60
N LEU A 46 0.53 11.39 8.60
CA LEU A 46 0.58 9.96 8.40
C LEU A 46 0.79 9.67 6.91
N LEU A 47 1.80 8.88 6.61
CA LEU A 47 1.99 8.30 5.29
C LEU A 47 1.59 6.82 5.37
N LEU A 48 0.57 6.46 4.60
CA LEU A 48 0.12 5.07 4.49
C LEU A 48 0.60 4.52 3.15
N ILE A 49 1.40 3.47 3.19
CA ILE A 49 1.87 2.77 2.00
C ILE A 49 1.10 1.46 1.90
N PHE A 50 0.51 1.19 0.74
CA PHE A 50 -0.30 0.00 0.53
C PHE A 50 0.19 -0.73 -0.71
N ASP A 51 0.52 -2.03 -0.54
CA ASP A 51 1.06 -2.84 -1.64
C ASP A 51 0.75 -4.31 -1.41
N ALA A 52 0.75 -5.08 -2.50
CA ALA A 52 0.70 -6.53 -2.40
C ALA A 52 2.02 -7.05 -1.84
N ALA A 53 1.95 -7.96 -0.90
CA ALA A 53 3.13 -8.53 -0.25
C ALA A 53 2.89 -10.00 0.06
N ASP A 54 3.87 -10.84 -0.26
CA ASP A 54 3.78 -12.25 0.11
C ASP A 54 4.14 -12.41 1.59
N MET A 55 3.10 -12.62 2.38
CA MET A 55 3.21 -12.79 3.82
C MET A 55 3.00 -14.25 4.26
N GLU A 56 2.91 -15.14 3.28
CA GLU A 56 2.61 -16.55 3.51
C GLU A 56 1.27 -16.75 4.24
N LEU A 57 0.30 -15.91 3.90
CA LEU A 57 -1.04 -15.94 4.47
C LEU A 57 -2.06 -16.35 3.41
N VAL A 58 -3.30 -16.61 3.86
CA VAL A 58 -4.41 -16.85 2.96
C VAL A 58 -4.63 -15.60 2.09
N PRO A 59 -4.85 -15.75 0.78
CA PRO A 59 -5.10 -14.61 -0.09
C PRO A 59 -6.18 -13.69 0.43
N GLY A 60 -5.95 -12.39 0.28
CA GLY A 60 -6.87 -11.36 0.75
C GLY A 60 -6.61 -10.86 2.17
N LYS A 61 -5.74 -11.50 2.91
CA LYS A 61 -5.39 -11.05 4.26
C LYS A 61 -4.62 -9.74 4.21
N ILE A 62 -4.94 -8.85 5.14
CA ILE A 62 -4.31 -7.52 5.26
C ILE A 62 -3.60 -7.45 6.60
N ARG A 63 -2.36 -6.98 6.59
CA ARG A 63 -1.53 -6.86 7.80
C ARG A 63 -0.71 -5.59 7.75
N ILE A 64 -0.46 -5.01 8.93
CA ILE A 64 0.57 -3.99 9.06
C ILE A 64 1.91 -4.69 9.11
N ILE A 65 2.86 -4.23 8.30
CA ILE A 65 4.20 -4.78 8.25
C ILE A 65 5.15 -3.75 8.86
N GLU A 66 5.83 -4.13 9.94
CA GLU A 66 6.77 -3.24 10.61
C GLU A 66 8.07 -3.13 9.82
N LYS A 67 8.80 -2.03 10.02
CA LYS A 67 10.01 -1.72 9.27
C LYS A 67 11.02 -2.89 9.25
N ASP A 68 11.24 -3.52 10.38
CA ASP A 68 12.20 -4.61 10.49
C ASP A 68 11.80 -5.81 9.62
N ALA A 69 10.51 -6.06 9.49
CA ALA A 69 10.00 -7.14 8.66
C ALA A 69 10.03 -6.81 7.17
N ILE A 70 9.92 -5.53 6.81
CA ILE A 70 9.91 -5.09 5.40
C ILE A 70 11.20 -5.52 4.70
N ALA A 71 12.34 -5.41 5.37
CA ALA A 71 13.63 -5.74 4.77
C ALA A 71 13.74 -7.22 4.39
N GLU A 72 12.99 -8.09 5.06
CA GLU A 72 13.02 -9.53 4.84
C GLU A 72 11.88 -10.01 3.93
N MET A 73 10.97 -9.13 3.55
CA MET A 73 9.82 -9.49 2.74
C MET A 73 10.13 -9.41 1.25
N PHE A 74 9.54 -10.33 0.50
CA PHE A 74 9.52 -10.24 -0.95
C PHE A 74 8.25 -9.52 -1.38
N PHE A 75 8.40 -8.39 -2.05
CA PHE A 75 7.27 -7.62 -2.55
C PHE A 75 6.97 -8.01 -3.98
N MET A 76 5.68 -8.24 -4.23
CA MET A 76 5.20 -8.69 -5.52
C MET A 76 5.00 -7.54 -6.50
N SER A 77 5.19 -6.31 -6.05
CA SER A 77 5.05 -5.11 -6.88
C SER A 77 6.01 -5.16 -8.06
N THR A 78 5.51 -4.81 -9.23
CA THR A 78 6.34 -4.68 -10.44
C THR A 78 7.20 -3.44 -10.42
N HIS A 79 6.98 -2.55 -9.48
CA HIS A 79 7.78 -1.36 -9.32
C HIS A 79 9.00 -1.70 -8.46
N ASN A 80 10.17 -1.64 -9.04
CA ASN A 80 11.42 -1.87 -8.33
C ASN A 80 11.72 -0.75 -7.35
N MET A 81 10.71 -0.39 -6.55
CA MET A 81 10.89 0.63 -5.54
C MET A 81 11.50 -0.02 -4.31
N PRO A 82 12.69 0.40 -3.90
CA PRO A 82 13.25 -0.09 -2.63
C PRO A 82 12.51 0.56 -1.47
N LEU A 83 11.45 -0.10 -1.01
CA LEU A 83 10.59 0.44 0.04
C LEU A 83 11.34 0.78 1.32
N ASN A 84 12.30 -0.04 1.71
CA ASN A 84 13.14 0.26 2.87
C ASN A 84 13.83 1.60 2.72
N PHE A 85 14.39 1.83 1.53
CA PHE A 85 15.13 3.05 1.23
C PHE A 85 14.20 4.26 1.26
N LEU A 86 13.03 4.13 0.65
CA LEU A 86 12.04 5.20 0.65
C LEU A 86 11.59 5.55 2.08
N ILE A 87 11.31 4.54 2.88
CA ILE A 87 10.89 4.73 4.27
C ILE A 87 12.02 5.41 5.07
N GLU A 88 13.26 4.95 4.91
CA GLU A 88 14.40 5.55 5.58
C GLU A 88 14.59 7.01 5.21
N GLN A 89 14.38 7.35 3.94
CA GLN A 89 14.46 8.74 3.49
C GLN A 89 13.39 9.62 4.11
N LEU A 90 12.18 9.08 4.28
CA LEU A 90 11.02 9.87 4.72
C LEU A 90 10.83 9.89 6.23
N GLU A 91 11.34 8.91 6.97
CA GLU A 91 11.06 8.80 8.41
C GLU A 91 11.61 9.97 9.24
N GLN A 92 12.60 10.69 8.71
CA GLN A 92 13.12 11.89 9.38
C GLN A 92 12.19 13.09 9.24
N ASP A 93 11.39 13.11 8.17
CA ASP A 93 10.55 14.25 7.82
C ASP A 93 9.07 14.00 8.11
N ILE A 94 8.64 12.73 8.13
CA ILE A 94 7.25 12.34 8.32
C ILE A 94 7.10 11.67 9.68
N GLU A 95 6.16 12.17 10.46
CA GLU A 95 5.98 11.74 11.84
C GLU A 95 5.61 10.26 11.95
N LYS A 96 4.70 9.79 11.09
CA LYS A 96 4.22 8.41 11.15
C LYS A 96 4.13 7.81 9.75
N ILE A 97 4.78 6.66 9.57
CA ILE A 97 4.73 5.89 8.33
C ILE A 97 4.22 4.50 8.67
N VAL A 98 3.16 4.07 7.98
CA VAL A 98 2.57 2.74 8.16
C VAL A 98 2.57 2.03 6.83
N PHE A 99 3.09 0.82 6.81
CA PHE A 99 3.05 -0.05 5.63
C PHE A 99 1.97 -1.12 5.83
N VAL A 100 1.03 -1.19 4.89
CA VAL A 100 -0.03 -2.18 4.90
C VAL A 100 0.17 -3.11 3.72
N GLY A 101 0.32 -4.41 4.01
CA GLY A 101 0.46 -5.45 2.99
C GLY A 101 -0.84 -6.20 2.78
N LEU A 102 -1.11 -6.55 1.54
CA LEU A 102 -2.25 -7.37 1.13
C LEU A 102 -1.73 -8.67 0.51
N GLN A 103 -2.10 -9.81 1.07
CA GLN A 103 -1.66 -11.11 0.56
C GLN A 103 -2.28 -11.38 -0.81
N PRO A 104 -1.47 -11.52 -1.87
CA PRO A 104 -1.97 -11.85 -3.19
C PRO A 104 -2.26 -13.34 -3.33
N ASP A 105 -3.11 -13.67 -4.29
CA ASP A 105 -3.33 -15.05 -4.72
C ASP A 105 -2.57 -15.31 -6.03
N LEU A 106 -2.82 -14.45 -7.01
CA LEU A 106 -2.22 -14.60 -8.34
C LEU A 106 -1.48 -13.35 -8.75
N VAL A 107 -0.17 -13.48 -8.99
CA VAL A 107 0.66 -12.41 -9.49
C VAL A 107 1.24 -12.85 -10.83
N SER A 108 0.63 -12.39 -11.92
CA SER A 108 1.05 -12.78 -13.25
C SER A 108 0.58 -11.76 -14.27
N PHE A 109 1.48 -11.38 -15.18
CA PHE A 109 1.11 -10.48 -16.27
C PHE A 109 0.04 -11.12 -17.14
N GLY A 110 -0.90 -10.30 -17.60
CA GLY A 110 -1.96 -10.74 -18.48
C GLY A 110 -3.18 -11.28 -17.78
N PHE A 111 -3.11 -11.49 -16.46
CA PHE A 111 -4.25 -11.97 -15.69
C PHE A 111 -4.93 -10.81 -14.94
N PRO A 112 -6.26 -10.86 -14.80
CA PRO A 112 -6.95 -9.86 -13.98
C PRO A 112 -6.70 -10.13 -12.49
N MET A 113 -6.95 -9.10 -11.68
CA MET A 113 -6.93 -9.24 -10.23
C MET A 113 -8.02 -10.21 -9.80
N THR A 114 -7.72 -11.10 -8.85
CA THR A 114 -8.70 -12.03 -8.31
C THR A 114 -9.79 -11.29 -7.54
N ASP A 115 -10.99 -11.86 -7.48
CA ASP A 115 -12.10 -11.25 -6.75
C ASP A 115 -11.79 -11.13 -5.27
N THR A 116 -11.11 -12.12 -4.70
CA THR A 116 -10.69 -12.09 -3.29
C THR A 116 -9.86 -10.85 -2.99
N VAL A 117 -8.90 -10.53 -3.85
CA VAL A 117 -8.04 -9.35 -3.66
C VAL A 117 -8.80 -8.06 -3.93
N LYS A 118 -9.66 -8.03 -4.94
CA LYS A 118 -10.53 -6.87 -5.19
C LYS A 118 -11.38 -6.54 -3.97
N ASP A 119 -11.97 -7.57 -3.36
CA ASP A 119 -12.80 -7.39 -2.17
C ASP A 119 -11.99 -6.83 -1.01
N SER A 120 -10.74 -7.27 -0.87
CA SER A 120 -9.86 -6.76 0.18
C SER A 120 -9.46 -5.31 -0.05
N VAL A 121 -9.24 -4.92 -1.32
CA VAL A 121 -8.96 -3.51 -1.64
C VAL A 121 -10.18 -2.66 -1.34
N GLN A 122 -11.37 -3.14 -1.69
CA GLN A 122 -12.62 -2.44 -1.37
C GLN A 122 -12.80 -2.31 0.14
N PHE A 123 -12.49 -3.37 0.89
CA PHE A 123 -12.48 -3.31 2.35
C PHE A 123 -11.56 -2.21 2.86
N MET A 124 -10.36 -2.11 2.30
CA MET A 124 -9.40 -1.09 2.71
C MET A 124 -9.92 0.32 2.40
N TYR A 125 -10.52 0.51 1.23
CA TYR A 125 -11.15 1.78 0.89
C TYR A 125 -12.24 2.15 1.90
N ASP A 126 -13.14 1.21 2.21
CA ASP A 126 -14.23 1.43 3.16
C ASP A 126 -13.70 1.70 4.56
N PHE A 127 -12.64 1.02 4.95
CA PHE A 127 -11.95 1.22 6.22
C PHE A 127 -11.49 2.67 6.38
N LEU A 128 -10.86 3.22 5.34
CA LEU A 128 -10.40 4.61 5.34
C LEU A 128 -11.60 5.57 5.31
N LYS A 129 -12.60 5.27 4.52
CA LYS A 129 -13.81 6.09 4.40
C LYS A 129 -14.54 6.21 5.73
N ASP A 130 -14.63 5.12 6.48
CA ASP A 130 -15.32 5.09 7.76
C ASP A 130 -14.48 5.69 8.90
N GLY A 131 -13.26 6.09 8.62
CA GLY A 131 -12.39 6.72 9.61
C GLY A 131 -11.91 5.76 10.71
N ARG A 132 -11.84 4.46 10.40
CA ARG A 132 -11.40 3.46 11.38
C ARG A 132 -9.91 3.62 11.67
N ASP A 133 -9.53 3.26 12.89
CA ASP A 133 -8.15 3.37 13.34
C ASP A 133 -7.31 2.21 12.78
N LEU A 134 -6.15 2.54 12.24
CA LEU A 134 -5.22 1.54 11.69
C LEU A 134 -4.80 0.49 12.72
N VAL A 135 -4.88 0.82 14.02
CA VAL A 135 -4.58 -0.15 15.07
C VAL A 135 -5.49 -1.39 15.02
N GLU A 136 -6.64 -1.29 14.35
CA GLU A 136 -7.54 -2.43 14.17
C GLU A 136 -7.00 -3.45 13.16
N ILE A 137 -6.01 -3.08 12.36
CA ILE A 137 -5.37 -4.00 11.40
C ILE A 137 -4.28 -4.76 12.15
N PRO A 138 -4.32 -6.10 12.13
CA PRO A 138 -3.29 -6.89 12.82
C PRO A 138 -1.89 -6.64 12.26
N VAL A 139 -0.90 -6.71 13.12
CA VAL A 139 0.51 -6.65 12.74
C VAL A 139 0.98 -8.04 12.35
N LEU A 140 1.74 -8.12 11.28
CA LEU A 140 2.30 -9.37 10.80
C LEU A 140 3.34 -9.91 11.79
#